data_3c196f62437ffa2f064823989b617483
#
_entry.id   3c196f62437ffa2f064823989b617483
#
_cell.length_a   1.000
_cell.length_b   1.000
_cell.length_c   1.000
_cell.angle_alpha   90.00
_cell.angle_beta   90.00
_cell.angle_gamma   90.00
#
_symmetry.space_group_name_H-M   'P 1'
#
loop_
_entity.id
_entity.type
_entity.pdbx_description
1 polymer ?
#
loop_
_entity_poly.entity_id
_entity_poly.type
_entity_poly.pdbx_seq_one_letter_code
_entity_poly.pdbx_strand_id
1 'polypeptide(L)'
;YKGDWVNDKKQGWGTYDWQDGSRYEGQWNGDYMHGQGVFYYANGDKYDGQWENDHKQGPGIYYFADGSKYDGQWENGKKQGQGTYQWKSGSRYEGQWKNDCMHGQGTLYHPDGSKYKGQWVNDKQQGEGIYYYANGCRYEGQWFDDKKQGQGTFTWVNGDKYVGQWMNDRMHGQGIYYHADGNKYEGQWVNAVSYTHLT
;
A
#
# COMPACT_ATOMS: atom_id res chain seq x y z
N TYR A 1 20.46 -4.11 -31.09
CA TYR A 1 19.36 -5.06 -31.07
C TYR A 1 19.79 -6.41 -31.58
N LYS A 2 19.39 -7.44 -30.90
CA LYS A 2 19.56 -8.83 -31.32
C LYS A 2 18.17 -9.48 -31.26
N GLY A 3 17.61 -9.84 -32.40
CA GLY A 3 16.27 -10.43 -32.50
C GLY A 3 15.72 -10.37 -33.90
N ASP A 4 14.43 -10.67 -34.03
CA ASP A 4 13.75 -10.76 -35.30
C ASP A 4 13.41 -9.38 -35.88
N TRP A 5 13.48 -9.26 -37.21
CA TRP A 5 13.12 -8.07 -37.96
C TRP A 5 12.09 -8.40 -39.03
N VAL A 6 11.05 -7.57 -39.13
CA VAL A 6 10.04 -7.66 -40.19
C VAL A 6 9.81 -6.26 -40.74
N ASN A 7 10.00 -6.07 -42.04
CA ASN A 7 9.85 -4.77 -42.71
C ASN A 7 10.63 -3.64 -42.02
N ASP A 8 11.92 -3.89 -41.73
CA ASP A 8 12.84 -2.97 -41.05
C ASP A 8 12.44 -2.55 -39.62
N LYS A 9 11.51 -3.27 -39.01
CA LYS A 9 11.07 -3.05 -37.61
C LYS A 9 11.41 -4.25 -36.73
N LYS A 10 11.75 -3.96 -35.46
CA LYS A 10 11.91 -4.98 -34.44
C LYS A 10 10.60 -5.71 -34.24
N GLN A 11 10.63 -7.03 -34.26
CA GLN A 11 9.45 -7.90 -34.16
C GLN A 11 9.80 -9.18 -33.40
N GLY A 12 8.80 -9.82 -32.78
CA GLY A 12 9.02 -11.10 -32.07
C GLY A 12 9.90 -10.94 -30.84
N TRP A 13 10.70 -11.96 -30.51
CA TRP A 13 11.61 -11.91 -29.37
C TRP A 13 12.94 -11.27 -29.71
N GLY A 14 13.42 -10.40 -28.80
CA GLY A 14 14.72 -9.77 -28.99
C GLY A 14 15.24 -9.05 -27.76
N THR A 15 16.53 -8.74 -27.82
CA THR A 15 17.24 -7.99 -26.79
C THR A 15 17.70 -6.67 -27.36
N TYR A 16 17.53 -5.60 -26.59
CA TYR A 16 18.05 -4.27 -26.92
C TYR A 16 18.87 -3.72 -25.74
N ASP A 17 20.10 -3.33 -26.02
CA ASP A 17 20.99 -2.69 -25.04
C ASP A 17 21.07 -1.19 -25.40
N TRP A 18 20.74 -0.33 -24.44
CA TRP A 18 20.90 1.13 -24.57
C TRP A 18 22.29 1.59 -24.12
N GLN A 19 22.71 2.74 -24.61
CA GLN A 19 24.03 3.31 -24.27
C GLN A 19 24.15 3.73 -22.79
N ASP A 20 23.02 3.99 -22.11
CA ASP A 20 22.98 4.32 -20.68
C ASP A 20 23.18 3.12 -19.77
N GLY A 21 23.29 1.90 -20.34
CA GLY A 21 23.42 0.65 -19.61
C GLY A 21 22.09 -0.06 -19.32
N SER A 22 20.96 0.53 -19.72
CA SER A 22 19.67 -0.17 -19.66
C SER A 22 19.60 -1.27 -20.69
N ARG A 23 18.77 -2.30 -20.44
CA ARG A 23 18.56 -3.45 -21.32
C ARG A 23 17.12 -3.94 -21.27
N TYR A 24 16.57 -4.29 -22.41
CA TYR A 24 15.30 -5.00 -22.51
C TYR A 24 15.48 -6.35 -23.16
N GLU A 25 14.86 -7.37 -22.58
CA GLU A 25 14.77 -8.74 -23.11
C GLU A 25 13.28 -9.13 -23.16
N GLY A 26 12.70 -9.24 -24.35
CA GLY A 26 11.28 -9.54 -24.45
C GLY A 26 10.74 -9.47 -25.86
N GLN A 27 9.41 -9.41 -25.91
CA GLN A 27 8.66 -9.32 -27.17
C GLN A 27 8.64 -7.89 -27.70
N TRP A 28 8.67 -7.79 -29.02
CA TRP A 28 8.62 -6.54 -29.78
C TRP A 28 7.48 -6.60 -30.79
N ASN A 29 6.84 -5.47 -30.99
CA ASN A 29 5.84 -5.31 -32.06
C ASN A 29 6.02 -3.94 -32.72
N GLY A 30 6.52 -3.93 -33.95
CA GLY A 30 6.69 -2.72 -34.75
C GLY A 30 7.59 -1.67 -34.09
N ASP A 31 8.76 -2.09 -33.52
CA ASP A 31 9.75 -1.30 -32.77
C ASP A 31 9.40 -0.99 -31.32
N TYR A 32 8.19 -1.30 -30.84
CA TYR A 32 7.77 -1.08 -29.45
C TYR A 32 7.94 -2.34 -28.61
N MET A 33 8.35 -2.18 -27.34
CA MET A 33 8.26 -3.24 -26.35
C MET A 33 6.80 -3.64 -26.18
N HIS A 34 6.53 -4.94 -26.27
CA HIS A 34 5.18 -5.49 -26.28
C HIS A 34 5.15 -6.88 -25.64
N GLY A 35 3.96 -7.36 -25.21
CA GLY A 35 3.82 -8.69 -24.63
C GLY A 35 4.70 -8.89 -23.39
N GLN A 36 5.31 -10.05 -23.25
CA GLN A 36 6.18 -10.36 -22.09
C GLN A 36 7.60 -9.85 -22.32
N GLY A 37 8.18 -9.27 -21.25
CA GLY A 37 9.56 -8.82 -21.28
C GLY A 37 10.12 -8.36 -19.95
N VAL A 38 11.43 -8.37 -19.87
CA VAL A 38 12.20 -7.90 -18.70
C VAL A 38 12.99 -6.66 -19.08
N PHE A 39 12.78 -5.59 -18.34
CA PHE A 39 13.57 -4.37 -18.47
C PHE A 39 14.52 -4.22 -17.29
N TYR A 40 15.79 -4.10 -17.56
CA TYR A 40 16.84 -3.79 -16.61
C TYR A 40 17.19 -2.32 -16.76
N TYR A 41 16.96 -1.54 -15.73
CA TYR A 41 17.25 -0.11 -15.70
C TYR A 41 18.70 0.15 -15.30
N ALA A 42 19.31 1.21 -15.84
CA ALA A 42 20.68 1.59 -15.52
C ALA A 42 20.93 1.88 -14.02
N ASN A 43 19.88 2.25 -13.27
CA ASN A 43 19.93 2.49 -11.83
C ASN A 43 19.89 1.21 -10.99
N GLY A 44 19.80 0.03 -11.61
CA GLY A 44 19.72 -1.26 -10.94
C GLY A 44 18.31 -1.75 -10.64
N ASP A 45 17.27 -0.99 -10.98
CA ASP A 45 15.89 -1.48 -10.95
C ASP A 45 15.66 -2.53 -12.03
N LYS A 46 14.61 -3.35 -11.86
CA LYS A 46 14.18 -4.31 -12.86
C LYS A 46 12.65 -4.38 -12.91
N TYR A 47 12.09 -4.40 -14.10
CA TYR A 47 10.69 -4.75 -14.30
C TYR A 47 10.58 -6.05 -15.10
N ASP A 48 9.73 -6.96 -14.63
CA ASP A 48 9.44 -8.26 -15.25
C ASP A 48 7.93 -8.39 -15.39
N GLY A 49 7.41 -8.30 -16.61
CA GLY A 49 5.96 -8.29 -16.80
C GLY A 49 5.51 -7.98 -18.20
N GLN A 50 4.27 -7.58 -18.31
CA GLN A 50 3.63 -7.27 -19.58
C GLN A 50 3.90 -5.83 -20.02
N TRP A 51 4.00 -5.65 -21.35
CA TRP A 51 4.25 -4.41 -22.03
C TRP A 51 3.24 -4.18 -23.13
N GLU A 52 2.84 -2.94 -23.33
CA GLU A 52 2.05 -2.51 -24.47
C GLU A 52 2.57 -1.15 -24.94
N ASN A 53 3.11 -1.11 -26.19
CA ASN A 53 3.61 0.11 -26.82
C ASN A 53 4.56 0.89 -25.90
N ASP A 54 5.63 0.23 -25.40
CA ASP A 54 6.64 0.74 -24.48
C ASP A 54 6.16 1.06 -23.05
N HIS A 55 4.88 0.81 -22.73
CA HIS A 55 4.34 1.02 -21.40
C HIS A 55 4.17 -0.29 -20.64
N LYS A 56 4.48 -0.28 -19.34
CA LYS A 56 4.12 -1.38 -18.44
C LYS A 56 2.61 -1.49 -18.39
N GLN A 57 2.09 -2.70 -18.65
CA GLN A 57 0.66 -2.98 -18.76
C GLN A 57 0.33 -4.34 -18.14
N GLY A 58 -0.88 -4.50 -17.55
CA GLY A 58 -1.28 -5.78 -16.97
C GLY A 58 -0.41 -6.22 -15.78
N PRO A 59 -0.30 -7.55 -15.53
CA PRO A 59 0.48 -8.05 -14.41
C PRO A 59 1.99 -7.90 -14.63
N GLY A 60 2.71 -7.52 -13.56
CA GLY A 60 4.16 -7.41 -13.60
C GLY A 60 4.77 -7.10 -12.25
N ILE A 61 6.05 -7.45 -12.11
CA ILE A 61 6.83 -7.26 -10.89
C ILE A 61 7.91 -6.22 -11.14
N TYR A 62 7.94 -5.21 -10.30
CA TYR A 62 9.00 -4.21 -10.27
C TYR A 62 9.90 -4.44 -9.05
N TYR A 63 11.17 -4.64 -9.29
CA TYR A 63 12.21 -4.76 -8.29
C TYR A 63 12.99 -3.45 -8.25
N PHE A 64 12.98 -2.79 -7.12
CA PHE A 64 13.75 -1.58 -6.87
C PHE A 64 15.17 -1.93 -6.46
N ALA A 65 16.14 -1.12 -6.86
CA ALA A 65 17.55 -1.31 -6.51
C ALA A 65 17.81 -1.26 -5.00
N ASP A 66 16.92 -0.60 -4.24
CA ASP A 66 16.99 -0.55 -2.77
C ASP A 66 16.56 -1.84 -2.08
N GLY A 67 16.03 -2.83 -2.82
CA GLY A 67 15.50 -4.10 -2.32
C GLY A 67 13.99 -4.12 -2.08
N SER A 68 13.29 -3.02 -2.32
CA SER A 68 11.82 -3.00 -2.33
C SER A 68 11.27 -3.71 -3.57
N LYS A 69 10.00 -4.11 -3.52
CA LYS A 69 9.33 -4.82 -4.63
C LYS A 69 7.86 -4.42 -4.72
N TYR A 70 7.38 -4.23 -5.95
CA TYR A 70 5.96 -4.20 -6.24
C TYR A 70 5.57 -5.37 -7.14
N ASP A 71 4.49 -6.06 -6.79
CA ASP A 71 3.94 -7.19 -7.53
C ASP A 71 2.45 -6.94 -7.72
N GLY A 72 2.02 -6.64 -8.94
CA GLY A 72 0.63 -6.25 -9.18
C GLY A 72 0.33 -5.78 -10.59
N GLN A 73 -0.81 -5.09 -10.70
CA GLN A 73 -1.32 -4.60 -11.97
C GLN A 73 -0.71 -3.25 -12.34
N TRP A 74 -0.53 -3.06 -13.64
CA TRP A 74 0.00 -1.86 -14.25
C TRP A 74 -0.94 -1.37 -15.35
N GLU A 75 -1.07 -0.08 -15.47
CA GLU A 75 -1.78 0.57 -16.57
C GLU A 75 -1.02 1.83 -16.98
N ASN A 76 -0.62 1.90 -18.27
CA ASN A 76 0.14 3.03 -18.81
C ASN A 76 1.38 3.38 -17.95
N GLY A 77 2.12 2.36 -17.49
CA GLY A 77 3.33 2.53 -16.72
C GLY A 77 3.15 2.83 -15.23
N LYS A 78 1.90 2.95 -14.74
CA LYS A 78 1.56 3.24 -13.34
C LYS A 78 1.00 2.01 -12.63
N LYS A 79 1.25 1.92 -11.33
CA LYS A 79 0.60 0.92 -10.47
C LYS A 79 -0.90 1.19 -10.43
N GLN A 80 -1.70 0.14 -10.68
CA GLN A 80 -3.15 0.21 -10.78
C GLN A 80 -3.79 -1.09 -10.30
N GLY A 81 -5.08 -1.07 -9.91
CA GLY A 81 -5.80 -2.28 -9.51
C GLY A 81 -5.21 -2.94 -8.27
N GLN A 82 -5.18 -4.27 -8.22
CA GLN A 82 -4.65 -5.03 -7.09
C GLN A 82 -3.13 -5.17 -7.18
N GLY A 83 -2.46 -5.03 -6.03
CA GLY A 83 -1.01 -5.24 -5.95
C GLY A 83 -0.48 -5.27 -4.54
N THR A 84 0.71 -5.85 -4.41
CA THR A 84 1.47 -5.93 -3.16
C THR A 84 2.75 -5.12 -3.30
N TYR A 85 2.97 -4.18 -2.40
CA TYR A 85 4.25 -3.49 -2.27
C TYR A 85 4.96 -3.95 -0.99
N GLN A 86 6.18 -4.38 -1.14
CA GLN A 86 7.05 -4.77 -0.03
C GLN A 86 8.23 -3.79 0.04
N TRP A 87 8.32 -3.04 1.13
CA TRP A 87 9.43 -2.14 1.38
C TRP A 87 10.66 -2.88 1.91
N LYS A 88 11.83 -2.38 1.63
CA LYS A 88 13.10 -2.85 2.24
C LYS A 88 13.05 -2.85 3.77
N SER A 89 12.30 -1.95 4.37
CA SER A 89 12.09 -1.87 5.83
C SER A 89 11.37 -3.07 6.44
N GLY A 90 10.78 -3.95 5.60
CA GLY A 90 9.95 -5.07 6.02
C GLY A 90 8.45 -4.75 6.12
N SER A 91 8.06 -3.49 5.94
CA SER A 91 6.64 -3.13 5.78
C SER A 91 6.08 -3.74 4.49
N ARG A 92 4.77 -4.00 4.46
CA ARG A 92 4.11 -4.57 3.28
C ARG A 92 2.68 -4.04 3.17
N TYR A 93 2.32 -3.55 1.99
CA TYR A 93 0.94 -3.19 1.66
C TYR A 93 0.35 -4.20 0.67
N GLU A 94 -0.85 -4.65 0.93
CA GLU A 94 -1.67 -5.49 0.06
C GLU A 94 -3.00 -4.81 -0.17
N GLY A 95 -3.31 -4.44 -1.39
CA GLY A 95 -4.57 -3.73 -1.65
C GLY A 95 -4.66 -3.10 -3.03
N GLN A 96 -5.59 -2.18 -3.12
CA GLN A 96 -5.88 -1.46 -4.35
C GLN A 96 -4.90 -0.29 -4.55
N TRP A 97 -4.56 -0.06 -5.81
CA TRP A 97 -3.70 1.00 -6.28
C TRP A 97 -4.42 1.85 -7.33
N LYS A 98 -4.13 3.11 -7.35
CA LYS A 98 -4.60 4.05 -8.37
C LYS A 98 -3.54 5.10 -8.64
N ASN A 99 -3.04 5.15 -9.90
CA ASN A 99 -2.02 6.12 -10.31
C ASN A 99 -0.81 6.16 -9.36
N ASP A 100 -0.22 5.00 -9.08
CA ASP A 100 0.94 4.79 -8.20
C ASP A 100 0.68 4.95 -6.69
N CYS A 101 -0.51 5.38 -6.26
CA CYS A 101 -0.86 5.58 -4.86
C CYS A 101 -1.70 4.41 -4.31
N MET A 102 -1.53 4.09 -3.02
CA MET A 102 -2.45 3.23 -2.28
C MET A 102 -3.83 3.87 -2.29
N HIS A 103 -4.85 3.10 -2.67
CA HIS A 103 -6.22 3.59 -2.84
C HIS A 103 -7.23 2.48 -2.54
N GLY A 104 -8.53 2.85 -2.31
CA GLY A 104 -9.59 1.85 -2.08
C GLY A 104 -9.34 1.01 -0.83
N GLN A 105 -9.56 -0.30 -0.90
CA GLN A 105 -9.36 -1.21 0.22
C GLN A 105 -7.94 -1.79 0.22
N GLY A 106 -7.32 -1.83 1.42
CA GLY A 106 -6.00 -2.41 1.56
C GLY A 106 -5.57 -2.63 3.01
N THR A 107 -4.52 -3.43 3.17
CA THR A 107 -3.91 -3.70 4.48
C THR A 107 -2.42 -3.35 4.43
N LEU A 108 -2.00 -2.49 5.34
CA LEU A 108 -0.58 -2.18 5.57
C LEU A 108 -0.11 -2.91 6.83
N TYR A 109 0.91 -3.73 6.66
CA TYR A 109 1.60 -4.46 7.72
C TYR A 109 2.90 -3.75 8.06
N HIS A 110 3.17 -3.55 9.33
CA HIS A 110 4.42 -2.99 9.84
C HIS A 110 5.35 -4.07 10.40
N PRO A 111 6.68 -3.84 10.42
CA PRO A 111 7.65 -4.81 10.93
C PRO A 111 7.50 -5.14 12.42
N ASP A 112 6.91 -4.23 13.20
CA ASP A 112 6.62 -4.41 14.62
C ASP A 112 5.41 -5.32 14.91
N GLY A 113 4.73 -5.82 13.84
CA GLY A 113 3.55 -6.66 13.92
C GLY A 113 2.23 -5.88 13.95
N SER A 114 2.27 -4.56 14.02
CA SER A 114 1.06 -3.74 13.87
C SER A 114 0.57 -3.74 12.42
N LYS A 115 -0.72 -3.47 12.22
CA LYS A 115 -1.31 -3.36 10.88
C LYS A 115 -2.53 -2.46 10.84
N TYR A 116 -2.70 -1.79 9.72
CA TYR A 116 -3.96 -1.12 9.38
C TYR A 116 -4.67 -1.88 8.27
N LYS A 117 -5.98 -2.10 8.42
CA LYS A 117 -6.86 -2.67 7.40
C LYS A 117 -8.04 -1.73 7.20
N GLY A 118 -8.20 -1.16 6.02
CA GLY A 118 -9.29 -0.21 5.77
C GLY A 118 -9.18 0.51 4.43
N GLN A 119 -9.83 1.65 4.38
CA GLN A 119 -9.89 2.50 3.20
C GLN A 119 -8.64 3.40 3.08
N TRP A 120 -8.23 3.63 1.85
CA TRP A 120 -7.09 4.46 1.47
C TRP A 120 -7.48 5.45 0.37
N VAL A 121 -6.97 6.65 0.45
CA VAL A 121 -7.08 7.66 -0.60
C VAL A 121 -5.73 8.36 -0.74
N ASN A 122 -5.07 8.19 -1.89
CA ASN A 122 -3.79 8.82 -2.21
C ASN A 122 -2.75 8.65 -1.08
N ASP A 123 -2.46 7.39 -0.75
CA ASP A 123 -1.50 6.95 0.28
C ASP A 123 -1.89 7.27 1.74
N LYS A 124 -3.10 7.80 1.97
CA LYS A 124 -3.62 8.17 3.30
C LYS A 124 -4.71 7.22 3.77
N GLN A 125 -4.67 6.87 5.06
CA GLN A 125 -5.77 6.19 5.73
C GLN A 125 -6.99 7.11 5.75
N GLN A 126 -8.13 6.61 5.29
CA GLN A 126 -9.34 7.39 5.10
C GLN A 126 -10.58 6.52 5.35
N GLY A 127 -11.72 7.14 5.71
CA GLY A 127 -12.99 6.43 5.88
C GLY A 127 -12.93 5.39 7.00
N GLU A 128 -13.54 4.22 6.80
CA GLU A 128 -13.60 3.16 7.81
C GLU A 128 -12.35 2.28 7.78
N GLY A 129 -11.81 1.97 8.97
CA GLY A 129 -10.64 1.11 9.08
C GLY A 129 -10.36 0.61 10.49
N ILE A 130 -9.56 -0.45 10.56
CA ILE A 130 -9.15 -1.09 11.80
C ILE A 130 -7.63 -1.04 11.90
N TYR A 131 -7.13 -0.49 13.01
CA TYR A 131 -5.72 -0.55 13.34
C TYR A 131 -5.48 -1.56 14.48
N TYR A 132 -4.63 -2.53 14.24
CA TYR A 132 -4.17 -3.50 15.23
C TYR A 132 -2.78 -3.09 15.68
N TYR A 133 -2.63 -2.76 16.95
CA TYR A 133 -1.37 -2.37 17.55
C TYR A 133 -0.53 -3.60 17.91
N ALA A 134 0.80 -3.47 17.87
CA ALA A 134 1.72 -4.55 18.23
C ALA A 134 1.53 -5.05 19.68
N ASN A 135 1.06 -4.19 20.57
CA ASN A 135 0.78 -4.52 21.98
C ASN A 135 -0.58 -5.21 22.21
N GLY A 136 -1.33 -5.54 21.13
CA GLY A 136 -2.63 -6.20 21.22
C GLY A 136 -3.85 -5.26 21.35
N CYS A 137 -3.64 -3.95 21.48
CA CYS A 137 -4.73 -2.97 21.41
C CYS A 137 -5.30 -2.92 19.99
N ARG A 138 -6.53 -2.41 19.86
CA ARG A 138 -7.21 -2.27 18.57
C ARG A 138 -8.04 -0.99 18.53
N TYR A 139 -7.97 -0.28 17.41
CA TYR A 139 -8.92 0.77 17.07
C TYR A 139 -9.74 0.35 15.86
N GLU A 140 -11.04 0.58 15.89
CA GLU A 140 -11.97 0.35 14.79
C GLU A 140 -12.89 1.57 14.65
N GLY A 141 -12.87 2.23 13.49
CA GLY A 141 -13.66 3.43 13.28
C GLY A 141 -13.18 4.27 12.13
N GLN A 142 -13.55 5.55 12.19
CA GLN A 142 -13.32 6.50 11.12
C GLN A 142 -11.92 7.09 11.16
N TRP A 143 -11.38 7.31 9.97
CA TRP A 143 -10.05 7.87 9.71
C TRP A 143 -10.15 9.04 8.75
N PHE A 144 -9.31 10.03 8.97
CA PHE A 144 -9.14 11.14 8.06
C PHE A 144 -7.67 11.60 8.07
N ASP A 145 -7.04 11.57 6.90
CA ASP A 145 -5.64 11.98 6.71
C ASP A 145 -4.69 11.34 7.75
N ASP A 146 -4.73 9.99 7.83
CA ASP A 146 -3.95 9.12 8.72
C ASP A 146 -4.26 9.26 10.23
N LYS A 147 -5.33 9.99 10.59
CA LYS A 147 -5.71 10.21 12.00
C LYS A 147 -7.06 9.60 12.30
N LYS A 148 -7.20 9.09 13.52
CA LYS A 148 -8.51 8.70 14.07
C LYS A 148 -9.40 9.94 14.16
N GLN A 149 -10.59 9.84 13.57
CA GLN A 149 -11.55 10.95 13.47
C GLN A 149 -12.98 10.40 13.56
N GLY A 150 -13.96 11.23 13.91
CA GLY A 150 -15.38 10.85 13.95
C GLY A 150 -15.68 9.74 14.96
N GLN A 151 -16.50 8.77 14.63
CA GLN A 151 -16.88 7.68 15.52
C GLN A 151 -15.87 6.53 15.48
N GLY A 152 -15.59 5.97 16.66
CA GLY A 152 -14.69 4.82 16.73
C GLY A 152 -14.67 4.14 18.10
N THR A 153 -14.18 2.91 18.08
CA THR A 153 -13.99 2.08 19.26
C THR A 153 -12.51 1.78 19.45
N PHE A 154 -11.97 2.07 20.60
CA PHE A 154 -10.64 1.61 21.01
C PHE A 154 -10.79 0.52 22.06
N THR A 155 -10.12 -0.61 21.87
CA THR A 155 -10.09 -1.73 22.81
C THR A 155 -8.67 -1.93 23.28
N TRP A 156 -8.46 -1.87 24.59
CA TRP A 156 -7.18 -2.13 25.24
C TRP A 156 -6.99 -3.62 25.47
N VAL A 157 -5.72 -4.03 25.64
CA VAL A 157 -5.34 -5.43 25.88
C VAL A 157 -5.90 -5.98 27.20
N ASN A 158 -6.14 -5.12 28.20
CA ASN A 158 -6.74 -5.49 29.49
C ASN A 158 -8.26 -5.68 29.42
N GLY A 159 -8.88 -5.46 28.25
CA GLY A 159 -10.31 -5.59 28.03
C GLY A 159 -11.11 -4.29 28.21
N ASP A 160 -10.50 -3.21 28.65
CA ASP A 160 -11.15 -1.90 28.64
C ASP A 160 -11.52 -1.48 27.22
N LYS A 161 -12.56 -0.65 27.08
CA LYS A 161 -13.03 -0.20 25.79
C LYS A 161 -13.57 1.23 25.85
N TYR A 162 -13.17 2.07 24.92
CA TYR A 162 -13.80 3.35 24.65
C TYR A 162 -14.61 3.29 23.37
N VAL A 163 -15.85 3.78 23.41
CA VAL A 163 -16.75 3.91 22.27
C VAL A 163 -17.20 5.36 22.21
N GLY A 164 -16.86 6.09 21.18
CA GLY A 164 -17.23 7.49 21.12
C GLY A 164 -16.56 8.27 19.98
N GLN A 165 -16.58 9.58 20.16
CA GLN A 165 -16.03 10.51 19.19
C GLN A 165 -14.49 10.64 19.32
N TRP A 166 -13.84 10.82 18.18
CA TRP A 166 -12.40 11.01 18.04
C TRP A 166 -12.12 12.27 17.25
N MET A 167 -11.08 12.97 17.60
CA MET A 167 -10.57 14.11 16.88
C MET A 167 -9.04 14.15 16.95
N ASN A 168 -8.38 14.05 15.78
CA ASN A 168 -6.92 14.07 15.68
C ASN A 168 -6.25 13.08 16.64
N ASP A 169 -6.64 11.78 16.58
CA ASP A 169 -6.14 10.67 17.41
C ASP A 169 -6.53 10.69 18.89
N ARG A 170 -7.32 11.64 19.32
CA ARG A 170 -7.71 11.82 20.73
C ARG A 170 -9.19 11.54 20.94
N MET A 171 -9.54 10.95 22.08
CA MET A 171 -10.91 10.84 22.52
C MET A 171 -11.46 12.25 22.72
N HIS A 172 -12.62 12.52 22.12
CA HIS A 172 -13.23 13.87 22.09
C HIS A 172 -14.76 13.74 22.08
N GLY A 173 -15.46 14.83 22.45
CA GLY A 173 -16.92 14.87 22.41
C GLY A 173 -17.58 13.84 23.29
N GLN A 174 -18.69 13.28 22.85
CA GLN A 174 -19.45 12.27 23.61
C GLN A 174 -18.81 10.88 23.45
N GLY A 175 -18.70 10.14 24.56
CA GLY A 175 -18.20 8.79 24.54
C GLY A 175 -18.41 8.03 25.84
N ILE A 176 -18.31 6.72 25.75
CA ILE A 176 -18.46 5.80 26.87
C ILE A 176 -17.17 5.01 27.02
N TYR A 177 -16.60 5.05 28.20
CA TYR A 177 -15.49 4.19 28.61
C TYR A 177 -16.03 3.04 29.44
N TYR A 178 -15.75 1.83 29.02
CA TYR A 178 -16.07 0.60 29.71
C TYR A 178 -14.79 0.02 30.34
N HIS A 179 -14.80 -0.17 31.65
CA HIS A 179 -13.76 -0.90 32.34
C HIS A 179 -13.99 -2.41 32.23
N ALA A 180 -12.90 -3.18 32.23
CA ALA A 180 -12.96 -4.64 32.17
C ALA A 180 -13.73 -5.27 33.37
N ASP A 181 -13.76 -4.58 34.50
CA ASP A 181 -14.51 -4.97 35.70
C ASP A 181 -16.03 -4.74 35.62
N GLY A 182 -16.53 -4.19 34.51
CA GLY A 182 -17.93 -3.89 34.25
C GLY A 182 -18.37 -2.48 34.61
N ASN A 183 -17.53 -1.68 35.26
CA ASN A 183 -17.81 -0.27 35.46
C ASN A 183 -17.81 0.51 34.14
N LYS A 184 -18.54 1.62 34.07
CA LYS A 184 -18.51 2.51 32.90
C LYS A 184 -18.52 3.98 33.30
N TYR A 185 -17.89 4.80 32.48
CA TYR A 185 -17.99 6.25 32.48
C TYR A 185 -18.60 6.71 31.16
N GLU A 186 -19.65 7.52 31.21
CA GLU A 186 -20.31 8.09 30.05
C GLU A 186 -20.31 9.62 30.19
N GLY A 187 -19.81 10.33 29.18
CA GLY A 187 -19.72 11.79 29.28
C GLY A 187 -18.94 12.45 28.17
N GLN A 188 -18.60 13.71 28.45
CA GLN A 188 -17.83 14.55 27.56
C GLN A 188 -16.31 14.29 27.74
N TRP A 189 -15.63 14.19 26.60
CA TRP A 189 -14.17 14.01 26.52
C TRP A 189 -13.54 15.21 25.83
N VAL A 190 -12.47 15.73 26.38
CA VAL A 190 -11.76 16.89 25.80
C VAL A 190 -10.30 16.52 25.58
N ASN A 191 -9.95 16.21 24.33
CA ASN A 191 -8.58 15.92 23.90
C ASN A 191 -7.85 14.88 24.78
N ALA A 192 -8.60 13.91 25.30
CA ALA A 192 -8.00 12.84 26.11
C ALA A 192 -7.20 11.89 25.21
N VAL A 193 -5.95 11.63 25.59
CA VAL A 193 -5.10 10.68 24.89
C VAL A 193 -5.46 9.26 25.32
N SER A 194 -5.51 8.32 24.38
CA SER A 194 -5.55 6.90 24.70
C SER A 194 -4.16 6.50 25.19
N TYR A 195 -3.92 6.58 26.49
CA TYR A 195 -2.65 6.09 27.03
C TYR A 195 -2.60 4.57 26.84
N THR A 196 -1.58 4.10 26.15
CA THR A 196 -1.20 2.68 26.12
C THR A 196 -0.58 2.22 27.46
N HIS A 197 -0.50 3.12 28.43
CA HIS A 197 0.04 2.89 29.76
C HIS A 197 -0.87 3.55 30.82
N LEU A 198 -1.90 2.81 31.26
CA LEU A 198 -2.35 2.92 32.62
C LEU A 198 -1.68 1.73 33.34
N THR A 199 -0.64 2.06 34.10
CA THR A 199 -0.01 1.15 35.06
C THR A 199 -1.02 0.77 36.14
#